data_125a42d76a4b0120db3b441ce8055fb8
#
_entry.id   125a42d76a4b0120db3b441ce8055fb8
#
_cell.length_a   1.000
_cell.length_b   1.000
_cell.length_c   1.000
_cell.angle_alpha   90.00
_cell.angle_beta   90.00
_cell.angle_gamma   90.00
#
_symmetry.space_group_name_H-M   'P 1'
#
loop_
_entity.id
_entity.type
_entity.pdbx_description
1 polymer ?
#
loop_
_entity_poly.entity_id
_entity_poly.type
_entity_poly.pdbx_seq_one_letter_code
_entity_poly.pdbx_strand_id
1 'polypeptide(L)'
;MFTNGNFKNPFADFDFTKIAGEFKLPTVNVETVVETTRKNFAALTSANTAAVESIKAIGQRQGDMVRAAMEDFSKHGSEVLAAATVEEKAAKQIEFAKKSYEVVIANTKELASLYSKGQTEAFEALSHRVAELADEVKAAIAKK
;
A
#
# COMPACT_ATOMS: atom_id res chain seq x y z
N MET A 1 -19.13 9.82 -22.81
CA MET A 1 -20.50 9.53 -22.36
C MET A 1 -20.48 8.15 -21.70
N PHE A 2 -20.11 8.09 -20.40
CA PHE A 2 -20.07 6.84 -19.65
C PHE A 2 -21.37 6.75 -18.84
N THR A 3 -22.25 5.88 -19.30
CA THR A 3 -23.54 5.58 -18.69
C THR A 3 -23.33 4.90 -17.33
N ASN A 4 -24.02 5.41 -16.31
CA ASN A 4 -24.19 4.87 -14.98
C ASN A 4 -24.50 3.37 -15.00
N GLY A 5 -23.48 2.55 -14.84
CA GLY A 5 -23.64 1.15 -14.47
C GLY A 5 -24.03 1.08 -13.00
N ASN A 6 -25.27 0.80 -12.74
CA ASN A 6 -25.82 0.50 -11.42
C ASN A 6 -25.10 -0.75 -10.88
N PHE A 7 -23.99 -0.56 -10.16
CA PHE A 7 -23.31 -1.65 -9.45
C PHE A 7 -24.22 -2.07 -8.30
N LYS A 8 -25.16 -2.98 -8.58
CA LYS A 8 -25.85 -3.71 -7.52
C LYS A 8 -24.79 -4.44 -6.71
N ASN A 9 -24.61 -4.00 -5.48
CA ASN A 9 -23.73 -4.67 -4.53
C ASN A 9 -24.23 -6.12 -4.35
N PRO A 10 -23.51 -7.15 -4.82
CA PRO A 10 -23.98 -8.54 -4.75
C PRO A 10 -24.15 -9.04 -3.29
N PHE A 11 -23.69 -8.27 -2.31
CA PHE A 11 -23.84 -8.55 -0.90
C PHE A 11 -25.04 -7.83 -0.24
N ALA A 12 -25.73 -6.93 -0.96
CA ALA A 12 -26.88 -6.22 -0.41
C ALA A 12 -28.14 -7.10 -0.27
N ASP A 13 -28.22 -8.16 -1.09
CA ASP A 13 -29.33 -9.13 -1.07
C ASP A 13 -29.01 -10.41 -0.27
N PHE A 14 -27.87 -10.44 0.42
CA PHE A 14 -27.50 -11.59 1.25
C PHE A 14 -28.22 -11.50 2.60
N ASP A 15 -29.38 -12.11 2.68
CA ASP A 15 -30.17 -12.19 3.90
C ASP A 15 -29.58 -13.24 4.84
N PHE A 16 -28.63 -12.79 5.67
CA PHE A 16 -27.94 -13.61 6.68
C PHE A 16 -28.91 -14.26 7.66
N THR A 17 -30.10 -13.69 7.83
CA THR A 17 -31.11 -14.24 8.75
C THR A 17 -31.77 -15.49 8.20
N LYS A 18 -31.90 -15.62 6.88
CA LYS A 18 -32.41 -16.83 6.24
C LYS A 18 -31.42 -18.00 6.30
N ILE A 19 -30.13 -17.72 6.09
CA ILE A 19 -29.08 -18.75 6.16
C ILE A 19 -28.90 -19.26 7.60
N ALA A 20 -28.95 -18.36 8.58
CA ALA A 20 -28.88 -18.74 10.00
C ALA A 20 -30.07 -19.58 10.45
N GLY A 21 -31.24 -19.44 9.82
CA GLY A 21 -32.44 -20.24 10.09
C GLY A 21 -32.42 -21.65 9.46
N GLU A 22 -31.79 -21.82 8.29
CA GLU A 22 -31.70 -23.14 7.62
C GLU A 22 -30.58 -24.02 8.19
N PHE A 23 -29.46 -23.44 8.60
CA PHE A 23 -28.47 -24.16 9.41
C PHE A 23 -28.87 -24.05 10.87
N LYS A 24 -29.31 -25.16 11.47
CA LYS A 24 -29.51 -25.31 12.93
C LYS A 24 -28.15 -25.18 13.66
N LEU A 25 -27.50 -24.01 13.51
CA LEU A 25 -26.33 -23.66 14.29
C LEU A 25 -26.79 -23.38 15.74
N PRO A 26 -26.12 -23.95 16.76
CA PRO A 26 -26.44 -23.67 18.13
C PRO A 26 -26.32 -22.16 18.37
N THR A 27 -27.40 -21.55 18.82
CA THR A 27 -27.59 -20.12 19.19
C THR A 27 -26.38 -19.23 18.93
N VAL A 28 -26.17 -18.88 17.67
CA VAL A 28 -25.19 -17.82 17.32
C VAL A 28 -25.81 -16.51 17.77
N ASN A 29 -25.23 -15.90 18.79
CA ASN A 29 -25.68 -14.59 19.25
C ASN A 29 -25.50 -13.59 18.09
N VAL A 30 -26.62 -13.06 17.57
CA VAL A 30 -26.65 -12.11 16.46
C VAL A 30 -25.74 -10.91 16.72
N GLU A 31 -25.68 -10.44 17.97
CA GLU A 31 -24.81 -9.36 18.40
C GLU A 31 -23.32 -9.70 18.19
N THR A 32 -22.90 -10.92 18.52
CA THR A 32 -21.53 -11.40 18.28
C THR A 32 -21.20 -11.45 16.78
N VAL A 33 -22.14 -11.88 15.93
CA VAL A 33 -21.95 -11.92 14.47
C VAL A 33 -21.80 -10.52 13.91
N VAL A 34 -22.63 -9.59 14.33
CA VAL A 34 -22.55 -8.18 13.90
C VAL A 34 -21.23 -7.54 14.32
N GLU A 35 -20.81 -7.78 15.57
CA GLU A 35 -19.53 -7.26 16.06
C GLU A 35 -18.33 -7.84 15.31
N THR A 36 -18.30 -9.17 15.10
CA THR A 36 -17.26 -9.85 14.32
C THR A 36 -17.19 -9.32 12.89
N THR A 37 -18.33 -9.15 12.24
CA THR A 37 -18.41 -8.60 10.89
C THR A 37 -17.88 -7.17 10.84
N ARG A 38 -18.23 -6.33 11.81
CA ARG A 38 -17.74 -4.96 11.93
C ARG A 38 -16.21 -4.92 12.09
N LYS A 39 -15.65 -5.78 12.96
CA LYS A 39 -14.21 -5.88 13.17
C LYS A 39 -13.48 -6.36 11.89
N ASN A 40 -14.05 -7.35 11.20
CA ASN A 40 -13.50 -7.84 9.94
C ASN A 40 -13.48 -6.74 8.88
N PHE A 41 -14.56 -5.97 8.76
CA PHE A 41 -14.64 -4.84 7.84
C PHE A 41 -13.64 -3.73 8.20
N ALA A 42 -13.48 -3.42 9.49
CA ALA A 42 -12.50 -2.45 9.97
C ALA A 42 -11.05 -2.87 9.62
N ALA A 43 -10.71 -4.14 9.83
CA ALA A 43 -9.38 -4.66 9.47
C ALA A 43 -9.13 -4.60 7.96
N LEU A 44 -10.11 -4.95 7.14
CA LEU A 44 -10.02 -4.86 5.69
C LEU A 44 -9.86 -3.40 5.22
N THR A 45 -10.61 -2.48 5.83
CA THR A 45 -10.49 -1.04 5.55
C THR A 45 -9.10 -0.52 5.94
N SER A 46 -8.58 -0.92 7.09
CA SER A 46 -7.23 -0.55 7.54
C SER A 46 -6.15 -1.04 6.56
N ALA A 47 -6.23 -2.32 6.16
CA ALA A 47 -5.31 -2.89 5.19
C ALA A 47 -5.37 -2.17 3.83
N ASN A 48 -6.57 -1.85 3.36
CA ASN A 48 -6.75 -1.10 2.12
C ASN A 48 -6.21 0.33 2.22
N THR A 49 -6.42 0.99 3.36
CA THR A 49 -5.89 2.34 3.62
C THR A 49 -4.37 2.33 3.60
N ALA A 50 -3.72 1.38 4.28
CA ALA A 50 -2.26 1.24 4.27
C ALA A 50 -1.72 1.02 2.85
N ALA A 51 -2.38 0.19 2.05
CA ALA A 51 -2.01 -0.03 0.65
C ALA A 51 -2.13 1.26 -0.19
N VAL A 52 -3.22 2.01 -0.04
CA VAL A 52 -3.45 3.27 -0.77
C VAL A 52 -2.44 4.34 -0.35
N GLU A 53 -2.15 4.47 0.94
CA GLU A 53 -1.15 5.40 1.46
C GLU A 53 0.26 5.08 0.93
N SER A 54 0.61 3.80 0.88
CA SER A 54 1.87 3.35 0.28
C SER A 54 1.98 3.74 -1.20
N ILE A 55 0.92 3.52 -1.99
CA ILE A 55 0.88 3.92 -3.40
C ILE A 55 1.06 5.43 -3.55
N LYS A 56 0.40 6.23 -2.72
CA LYS A 56 0.55 7.70 -2.71
C LYS A 56 1.98 8.11 -2.37
N ALA A 57 2.57 7.51 -1.34
CA ALA A 57 3.95 7.81 -0.94
C ALA A 57 4.94 7.47 -2.06
N ILE A 58 4.77 6.34 -2.74
CA ILE A 58 5.58 5.95 -3.90
C ILE A 58 5.42 6.97 -5.04
N GLY A 59 4.19 7.37 -5.36
CA GLY A 59 3.93 8.36 -6.41
C GLY A 59 4.55 9.72 -6.11
N GLN A 60 4.42 10.21 -4.90
CA GLN A 60 5.06 11.46 -4.45
C GLN A 60 6.58 11.36 -4.56
N ARG A 61 7.15 10.27 -4.06
CA ARG A 61 8.60 10.06 -4.12
C ARG A 61 9.13 9.98 -5.55
N GLN A 62 8.42 9.32 -6.45
CA GLN A 62 8.76 9.30 -7.87
C GLN A 62 8.73 10.70 -8.48
N GLY A 63 7.73 11.52 -8.14
CA GLY A 63 7.68 12.93 -8.58
C GLY A 63 8.88 13.74 -8.09
N ASP A 64 9.28 13.58 -6.83
CA ASP A 64 10.46 14.24 -6.28
C ASP A 64 11.77 13.78 -6.94
N MET A 65 11.89 12.47 -7.22
CA MET A 65 13.04 11.92 -7.93
C MET A 65 13.18 12.49 -9.33
N VAL A 66 12.08 12.63 -10.07
CA VAL A 66 12.08 13.24 -11.40
C VAL A 66 12.50 14.70 -11.33
N ARG A 67 11.97 15.45 -10.36
CA ARG A 67 12.34 16.86 -10.16
C ARG A 67 13.82 17.01 -9.84
N ALA A 68 14.33 16.24 -8.90
CA ALA A 68 15.74 16.24 -8.53
C ALA A 68 16.66 15.86 -9.72
N ALA A 69 16.26 14.87 -10.51
CA ALA A 69 17.00 14.47 -11.70
C ALA A 69 17.05 15.59 -12.74
N MET A 70 15.95 16.33 -12.94
CA MET A 70 15.92 17.48 -13.86
C MET A 70 16.83 18.62 -13.37
N GLU A 71 16.82 18.90 -12.07
CA GLU A 71 17.68 19.92 -11.46
C GLU A 71 19.17 19.53 -11.59
N ASP A 72 19.53 18.30 -11.28
CA ASP A 72 20.89 17.78 -11.41
C ASP A 72 21.35 17.81 -12.87
N PHE A 73 20.49 17.44 -13.82
CA PHE A 73 20.80 17.48 -15.25
C PHE A 73 21.05 18.92 -15.74
N SER A 74 20.18 19.86 -15.34
CA SER A 74 20.31 21.28 -15.70
C SER A 74 21.61 21.88 -15.14
N LYS A 75 21.92 21.59 -13.88
CA LYS A 75 23.15 22.01 -13.22
C LYS A 75 24.39 21.45 -13.94
N HIS A 76 24.37 20.13 -14.21
CA HIS A 76 25.45 19.46 -14.92
C HIS A 76 25.68 20.10 -16.32
N GLY A 77 24.61 20.36 -17.08
CA GLY A 77 24.71 21.03 -18.37
C GLY A 77 25.42 22.38 -18.29
N SER A 78 25.05 23.19 -17.27
CA SER A 78 25.69 24.49 -17.02
C SER A 78 27.16 24.34 -16.65
N GLU A 79 27.52 23.36 -15.81
CA GLU A 79 28.90 23.10 -15.41
C GLU A 79 29.77 22.61 -16.57
N VAL A 80 29.25 21.78 -17.46
CA VAL A 80 29.96 21.32 -18.67
C VAL A 80 30.16 22.46 -19.63
N LEU A 81 29.18 23.36 -19.82
CA LEU A 81 29.30 24.52 -20.67
C LEU A 81 30.35 25.53 -20.15
N ALA A 82 30.46 25.67 -18.82
CA ALA A 82 31.42 26.56 -18.17
C ALA A 82 32.86 26.01 -18.14
N ALA A 83 33.06 24.72 -18.40
CA ALA A 83 34.39 24.10 -18.39
C ALA A 83 35.26 24.60 -19.54
N ALA A 84 36.47 24.98 -19.22
CA ALA A 84 37.38 25.64 -20.17
C ALA A 84 38.05 24.67 -21.17
N THR A 85 38.28 23.41 -20.74
CA THR A 85 39.01 22.40 -21.53
C THR A 85 38.16 21.17 -21.83
N VAL A 86 38.57 20.40 -22.83
CA VAL A 86 37.91 19.13 -23.20
C VAL A 86 38.09 18.11 -22.08
N GLU A 87 39.24 18.10 -21.41
CA GLU A 87 39.57 17.24 -20.32
C GLU A 87 38.66 17.51 -19.09
N GLU A 88 38.45 18.79 -18.77
CA GLU A 88 37.50 19.18 -17.71
C GLU A 88 36.05 18.75 -18.03
N LYS A 89 35.62 18.94 -19.28
CA LYS A 89 34.30 18.48 -19.72
C LYS A 89 34.15 16.97 -19.56
N ALA A 90 35.17 16.20 -19.96
CA ALA A 90 35.17 14.75 -19.82
C ALA A 90 35.13 14.33 -18.34
N ALA A 91 35.93 14.98 -17.48
CA ALA A 91 35.93 14.71 -16.05
C ALA A 91 34.56 14.94 -15.41
N LYS A 92 33.91 16.07 -15.72
CA LYS A 92 32.54 16.38 -15.23
C LYS A 92 31.50 15.36 -15.72
N GLN A 93 31.62 14.89 -16.95
CA GLN A 93 30.73 13.83 -17.46
C GLN A 93 30.87 12.51 -16.71
N ILE A 94 32.10 12.11 -16.39
CA ILE A 94 32.37 10.89 -15.62
C ILE A 94 31.83 11.03 -14.18
N GLU A 95 32.04 12.18 -13.56
CA GLU A 95 31.53 12.48 -12.22
C GLU A 95 30.00 12.42 -12.18
N PHE A 96 29.35 13.07 -13.14
CA PHE A 96 27.89 13.03 -13.26
C PHE A 96 27.35 11.61 -13.48
N ALA A 97 28.01 10.82 -14.34
CA ALA A 97 27.62 9.44 -14.56
C ALA A 97 27.70 8.58 -13.29
N LYS A 98 28.78 8.73 -12.51
CA LYS A 98 28.91 8.06 -11.20
C LYS A 98 27.82 8.47 -10.23
N LYS A 99 27.63 9.78 -10.04
CA LYS A 99 26.59 10.34 -9.18
C LYS A 99 25.20 9.84 -9.60
N SER A 100 24.90 9.89 -10.88
CA SER A 100 23.60 9.43 -11.41
C SER A 100 23.38 7.95 -11.13
N TYR A 101 24.40 7.11 -11.28
CA TYR A 101 24.31 5.70 -10.95
C TYR A 101 24.02 5.44 -9.46
N GLU A 102 24.71 6.14 -8.57
CA GLU A 102 24.49 6.06 -7.12
C GLU A 102 23.06 6.50 -6.75
N VAL A 103 22.59 7.60 -7.33
CA VAL A 103 21.22 8.11 -7.13
C VAL A 103 20.17 7.09 -7.60
N VAL A 104 20.38 6.46 -8.76
CA VAL A 104 19.45 5.43 -9.25
C VAL A 104 19.37 4.23 -8.32
N ILE A 105 20.52 3.77 -7.81
CA ILE A 105 20.55 2.67 -6.82
C ILE A 105 19.83 3.07 -5.54
N ALA A 106 20.11 4.26 -5.00
CA ALA A 106 19.48 4.76 -3.79
C ALA A 106 17.96 4.88 -3.95
N ASN A 107 17.52 5.47 -5.04
CA ASN A 107 16.11 5.62 -5.38
C ASN A 107 15.39 4.28 -5.52
N THR A 108 16.03 3.31 -6.17
CA THR A 108 15.46 1.96 -6.32
C THR A 108 15.28 1.27 -4.98
N LYS A 109 16.28 1.36 -4.09
CA LYS A 109 16.20 0.80 -2.73
C LYS A 109 15.09 1.46 -1.91
N GLU A 110 14.96 2.78 -2.01
CA GLU A 110 13.94 3.53 -1.29
C GLU A 110 12.52 3.16 -1.77
N LEU A 111 12.30 3.09 -3.08
CA LEU A 111 11.01 2.66 -3.62
C LEU A 111 10.66 1.23 -3.23
N ALA A 112 11.63 0.32 -3.25
CA ALA A 112 11.44 -1.04 -2.78
C ALA A 112 11.08 -1.10 -1.29
N SER A 113 11.70 -0.26 -0.47
CA SER A 113 11.41 -0.14 0.96
C SER A 113 9.98 0.38 1.20
N LEU A 114 9.55 1.43 0.49
CA LEU A 114 8.20 1.97 0.58
C LEU A 114 7.15 0.93 0.19
N TYR A 115 7.39 0.18 -0.88
CA TYR A 115 6.52 -0.90 -1.32
C TYR A 115 6.42 -2.02 -0.27
N SER A 116 7.56 -2.49 0.24
CA SER A 116 7.62 -3.54 1.26
C SER A 116 6.91 -3.10 2.56
N LYS A 117 7.12 -1.85 2.98
CA LYS A 117 6.47 -1.28 4.16
C LYS A 117 4.95 -1.31 4.01
N GLY A 118 4.41 -0.83 2.88
CA GLY A 118 2.97 -0.82 2.66
C GLY A 118 2.35 -2.21 2.62
N GLN A 119 3.06 -3.20 2.06
CA GLN A 119 2.62 -4.59 2.10
C GLN A 119 2.63 -5.16 3.53
N THR A 120 3.68 -4.87 4.29
CA THR A 120 3.79 -5.34 5.68
C THR A 120 2.67 -4.77 6.53
N GLU A 121 2.41 -3.47 6.47
CA GLU A 121 1.35 -2.81 7.22
C GLU A 121 -0.05 -3.35 6.87
N ALA A 122 -0.32 -3.58 5.58
CA ALA A 122 -1.57 -4.19 5.15
C ALA A 122 -1.71 -5.63 5.65
N PHE A 123 -0.64 -6.42 5.60
CA PHE A 123 -0.62 -7.79 6.07
C PHE A 123 -0.78 -7.87 7.59
N GLU A 124 -0.10 -7.00 8.35
CA GLU A 124 -0.21 -6.94 9.81
C GLU A 124 -1.65 -6.64 10.28
N ALA A 125 -2.33 -5.70 9.61
CA ALA A 125 -3.73 -5.39 9.91
C ALA A 125 -4.64 -6.61 9.76
N LEU A 126 -4.44 -7.41 8.70
CA LEU A 126 -5.20 -8.63 8.47
C LEU A 126 -4.80 -9.77 9.42
N SER A 127 -3.51 -9.95 9.65
CA SER A 127 -2.98 -11.00 10.53
C SER A 127 -3.42 -10.80 11.98
N HIS A 128 -3.42 -9.56 12.46
CA HIS A 128 -3.93 -9.22 13.77
C HIS A 128 -5.41 -9.61 13.90
N ARG A 129 -6.21 -9.31 12.88
CA ARG A 129 -7.63 -9.67 12.89
C ARG A 129 -7.85 -11.19 12.86
N VAL A 130 -7.05 -11.94 12.13
CA VAL A 130 -7.11 -13.41 12.11
C VAL A 130 -6.79 -13.99 13.50
N ALA A 131 -5.79 -13.44 14.19
CA ALA A 131 -5.46 -13.86 15.56
C ALA A 131 -6.60 -13.57 16.54
N GLU A 132 -7.17 -12.36 16.50
CA GLU A 132 -8.35 -12.00 17.31
C GLU A 132 -9.54 -12.94 17.05
N LEU A 133 -9.80 -13.25 15.77
CA LEU A 133 -10.89 -14.15 15.39
C LEU A 133 -10.67 -15.57 15.97
N ALA A 134 -9.45 -16.07 15.94
CA ALA A 134 -9.11 -17.35 16.54
C ALA A 134 -9.37 -17.36 18.05
N ASP A 135 -9.07 -16.27 18.74
CA ASP A 135 -9.33 -16.15 20.18
C ASP A 135 -10.82 -15.98 20.49
N GLU A 136 -11.57 -15.23 19.67
CA GLU A 136 -13.02 -15.13 19.75
C GLU A 136 -13.69 -16.52 19.61
N VAL A 137 -13.22 -17.32 18.65
CA VAL A 137 -13.73 -18.71 18.45
C VAL A 137 -13.40 -19.60 19.64
N LYS A 138 -12.17 -19.57 20.15
CA LYS A 138 -11.78 -20.32 21.35
C LYS A 138 -12.64 -19.96 22.56
N ALA A 139 -12.86 -18.66 22.78
CA ALA A 139 -13.70 -18.18 23.87
C ALA A 139 -15.16 -18.62 23.74
N ALA A 140 -15.69 -18.67 22.51
CA ALA A 140 -17.05 -19.16 22.27
C ALA A 140 -17.20 -20.65 22.51
N ILE A 141 -16.17 -21.45 22.22
CA ILE A 141 -16.14 -22.90 22.47
C ILE A 141 -16.01 -23.17 23.97
N ALA A 142 -15.19 -22.42 24.70
CA ALA A 142 -14.94 -22.60 26.13
C ALA A 142 -16.14 -22.25 27.03
N LYS A 143 -17.10 -21.48 26.52
CA LYS A 143 -18.35 -21.13 27.27
C LYS A 143 -19.45 -22.18 27.16
N LYS A 144 -19.20 -23.32 26.55
CA LYS A 144 -20.07 -24.50 26.50
C LYS A 144 -19.63 -25.53 27.54
#